data_885fb162503476ee56de06970e220a0f
#
_entry.id   885fb162503476ee56de06970e220a0f
#
_cell.length_a   1.000
_cell.length_b   1.000
_cell.length_c   1.000
_cell.angle_alpha   90.00
_cell.angle_beta   90.00
_cell.angle_gamma   90.00
#
_symmetry.space_group_name_H-M   'P 1'
#
loop_
_entity.id
_entity.type
_entity.pdbx_description
1 polymer ?
#
loop_
_entity_poly.entity_id
_entity_poly.type
_entity_poly.pdbx_seq_one_letter_code
_entity_poly.pdbx_strand_id
1 'polypeptide(L)'
;MLGPIAMMQIAPEQGAFLTTLARIMNAKSAVEVGTFTGYSAISIARGLAPGGKLLCCDVSEEWTKIACDFWERAGVADRIRLEIRPATETLRALPEGETIDFAFIDADKVNYRTYYEEILARLRPNGLIVFDNVLWGGSVVDESNQKEDTIAIRALNDFVASDPRVECVMVPIADGLLLTRKRAAGEVR
;
A
#
# COMPACT_ATOMS: atom_id res chain seq x y z
N MET A 1 7.99 -14.99 -19.42
CA MET A 1 8.97 -14.24 -18.62
C MET A 1 8.63 -12.76 -18.73
N LEU A 2 8.54 -12.04 -17.62
CA LEU A 2 8.13 -10.62 -17.55
C LEU A 2 9.17 -9.66 -18.17
N GLY A 3 10.38 -10.12 -18.51
CA GLY A 3 11.43 -9.25 -19.07
C GLY A 3 11.76 -8.05 -18.16
N PRO A 4 12.07 -6.88 -18.71
CA PRO A 4 12.43 -5.69 -17.93
C PRO A 4 11.33 -5.20 -16.98
N ILE A 5 10.05 -5.50 -17.26
CA ILE A 5 8.93 -5.08 -16.45
C ILE A 5 8.87 -5.77 -15.07
N ALA A 6 9.61 -6.89 -14.91
CA ALA A 6 9.76 -7.54 -13.60
C ALA A 6 10.36 -6.61 -12.52
N MET A 7 11.05 -5.54 -12.92
CA MET A 7 11.59 -4.53 -12.02
C MET A 7 10.50 -3.72 -11.29
N MET A 8 9.25 -3.80 -11.74
CA MET A 8 8.11 -3.17 -11.05
C MET A 8 7.61 -3.99 -9.85
N GLN A 9 8.09 -5.22 -9.67
CA GLN A 9 7.77 -6.01 -8.49
C GLN A 9 8.56 -5.48 -7.29
N ILE A 10 7.92 -5.50 -6.12
CA ILE A 10 8.62 -5.19 -4.87
C ILE A 10 9.78 -6.16 -4.61
N ALA A 11 10.79 -5.70 -3.90
CA ALA A 11 11.94 -6.54 -3.52
C ALA A 11 11.55 -7.64 -2.53
N PRO A 12 12.25 -8.80 -2.51
CA PRO A 12 11.95 -9.90 -1.58
C PRO A 12 11.97 -9.50 -0.10
N GLU A 13 12.93 -8.67 0.32
CA GLU A 13 13.02 -8.13 1.68
C GLU A 13 11.84 -7.22 2.02
N GLN A 14 11.32 -6.48 1.06
CA GLN A 14 10.13 -5.66 1.20
C GLN A 14 8.89 -6.54 1.41
N GLY A 15 8.75 -7.62 0.63
CA GLY A 15 7.69 -8.60 0.80
C GLY A 15 7.73 -9.27 2.19
N ALA A 16 8.92 -9.65 2.67
CA ALA A 16 9.11 -10.20 4.02
C ALA A 16 8.73 -9.18 5.10
N PHE A 17 9.07 -7.92 4.90
CA PHE A 17 8.73 -6.83 5.80
C PHE A 17 7.21 -6.61 5.90
N LEU A 18 6.50 -6.52 4.75
CA LEU A 18 5.04 -6.41 4.70
C LEU A 18 4.35 -7.59 5.40
N THR A 19 4.83 -8.83 5.18
CA THR A 19 4.34 -10.02 5.88
C THR A 19 4.48 -9.88 7.40
N THR A 20 5.64 -9.42 7.85
CA THR A 20 5.95 -9.25 9.28
C THR A 20 5.08 -8.17 9.91
N LEU A 21 4.90 -7.03 9.25
CA LEU A 21 4.02 -5.95 9.71
C LEU A 21 2.57 -6.42 9.87
N ALA A 22 2.02 -7.08 8.84
CA ALA A 22 0.66 -7.61 8.89
C ALA A 22 0.45 -8.59 10.07
N ARG A 23 1.47 -9.44 10.37
CA ARG A 23 1.45 -10.36 11.52
C ARG A 23 1.51 -9.66 12.87
N ILE A 24 2.46 -8.72 13.04
CA ILE A 24 2.61 -7.96 14.30
C ILE A 24 1.31 -7.22 14.62
N MET A 25 0.66 -6.67 13.60
CA MET A 25 -0.60 -5.95 13.74
C MET A 25 -1.81 -6.86 13.95
N ASN A 26 -1.65 -8.19 13.78
CA ASN A 26 -2.77 -9.14 13.75
C ASN A 26 -3.87 -8.69 12.77
N ALA A 27 -3.46 -8.20 11.61
CA ALA A 27 -4.34 -7.57 10.63
C ALA A 27 -5.36 -8.57 10.06
N LYS A 28 -6.63 -8.20 10.03
CA LYS A 28 -7.74 -8.99 9.46
C LYS A 28 -8.30 -8.37 8.19
N SER A 29 -8.24 -7.06 8.08
CA SER A 29 -8.76 -6.32 6.93
C SER A 29 -7.62 -5.49 6.33
N ALA A 30 -7.19 -5.85 5.14
CA ALA A 30 -6.12 -5.14 4.45
C ALA A 30 -6.56 -4.65 3.06
N VAL A 31 -5.93 -3.58 2.60
CA VAL A 31 -6.13 -3.01 1.26
C VAL A 31 -4.78 -2.84 0.58
N GLU A 32 -4.70 -3.18 -0.70
CA GLU A 32 -3.58 -2.91 -1.58
C GLU A 32 -4.04 -2.06 -2.76
N VAL A 33 -3.32 -1.00 -3.07
CA VAL A 33 -3.54 -0.15 -4.25
C VAL A 33 -2.32 -0.25 -5.15
N GLY A 34 -2.53 -0.81 -6.35
CA GLY A 34 -1.46 -1.23 -7.24
C GLY A 34 -1.01 -2.66 -6.94
N THR A 35 -1.53 -3.60 -7.71
CA THR A 35 -1.34 -5.05 -7.48
C THR A 35 -0.33 -5.65 -8.43
N PHE A 36 -0.29 -5.19 -9.67
CA PHE A 36 0.58 -5.70 -10.73
C PHE A 36 0.50 -7.23 -10.84
N THR A 37 1.61 -7.96 -10.68
CA THR A 37 1.67 -9.43 -10.75
C THR A 37 1.48 -10.13 -9.41
N GLY A 38 1.09 -9.38 -8.36
CA GLY A 38 0.57 -9.89 -7.10
C GLY A 38 1.55 -10.41 -6.07
N TYR A 39 2.86 -10.07 -6.17
CA TYR A 39 3.84 -10.53 -5.19
C TYR A 39 3.66 -9.87 -3.81
N SER A 40 3.40 -8.58 -3.77
CA SER A 40 3.04 -7.84 -2.55
C SER A 40 1.76 -8.39 -1.92
N ALA A 41 0.74 -8.66 -2.75
CA ALA A 41 -0.51 -9.28 -2.30
C ALA A 41 -0.29 -10.65 -1.62
N ILE A 42 0.56 -11.53 -2.20
CA ILE A 42 0.94 -12.80 -1.58
C ILE A 42 1.58 -12.57 -0.21
N SER A 43 2.50 -11.60 -0.15
CA SER A 43 3.25 -11.27 1.06
C SER A 43 2.32 -10.79 2.17
N ILE A 44 1.42 -9.87 1.87
CA ILE A 44 0.43 -9.34 2.81
C ILE A 44 -0.53 -10.45 3.24
N ALA A 45 -1.13 -11.20 2.29
CA ALA A 45 -2.10 -12.25 2.58
C ALA A 45 -1.54 -13.35 3.50
N ARG A 46 -0.25 -13.71 3.35
CA ARG A 46 0.45 -14.64 4.25
C ARG A 46 0.65 -14.09 5.66
N GLY A 47 0.66 -12.77 5.81
CA GLY A 47 0.80 -12.09 7.08
C GLY A 47 -0.52 -11.90 7.83
N LEU A 48 -1.66 -11.97 7.16
CA LEU A 48 -2.96 -11.74 7.78
C LEU A 48 -3.30 -12.78 8.85
N ALA A 49 -4.04 -12.32 9.85
CA ALA A 49 -4.61 -13.19 10.88
C ALA A 49 -5.57 -14.24 10.28
N PRO A 50 -5.88 -15.32 11.01
CA PRO A 50 -6.87 -16.30 10.56
C PRO A 50 -8.21 -15.65 10.18
N GLY A 51 -8.72 -15.98 8.98
CA GLY A 51 -9.94 -15.41 8.42
C GLY A 51 -9.77 -13.98 7.85
N GLY A 52 -8.57 -13.40 7.90
CA GLY A 52 -8.27 -12.09 7.33
C GLY A 52 -8.38 -12.07 5.82
N LYS A 53 -8.75 -10.90 5.29
CA LYS A 53 -8.97 -10.65 3.85
C LYS A 53 -8.15 -9.45 3.38
N LEU A 54 -7.70 -9.53 2.14
CA LEU A 54 -7.01 -8.46 1.40
C LEU A 54 -7.86 -8.05 0.22
N LEU A 55 -8.17 -6.76 0.13
CA LEU A 55 -8.74 -6.15 -1.07
C LEU A 55 -7.59 -5.60 -1.92
N CYS A 56 -7.46 -6.11 -3.15
CA CYS A 56 -6.51 -5.64 -4.14
C CYS A 56 -7.21 -4.78 -5.18
N CYS A 57 -6.66 -3.60 -5.47
CA CYS A 57 -7.16 -2.66 -6.46
C CYS A 57 -6.13 -2.48 -7.57
N ASP A 58 -6.52 -2.72 -8.81
CA ASP A 58 -5.69 -2.49 -10.00
C ASP A 58 -6.57 -2.10 -11.19
N VAL A 59 -5.98 -1.58 -12.24
CA VAL A 59 -6.68 -1.23 -13.49
C VAL A 59 -6.35 -2.18 -14.64
N SER A 60 -5.35 -3.06 -14.49
CA SER A 60 -4.84 -3.93 -15.55
C SER A 60 -5.33 -5.37 -15.38
N GLU A 61 -6.23 -5.79 -16.29
CA GLU A 61 -6.63 -7.19 -16.40
C GLU A 61 -5.46 -8.10 -16.78
N GLU A 62 -4.53 -7.61 -17.61
CA GLU A 62 -3.38 -8.39 -18.09
C GLU A 62 -2.46 -8.81 -16.95
N TRP A 63 -2.06 -7.85 -16.11
CA TRP A 63 -1.14 -8.12 -15.00
C TRP A 63 -1.83 -8.87 -13.86
N THR A 64 -3.06 -8.52 -13.55
CA THR A 64 -3.80 -9.17 -12.47
C THR A 64 -4.20 -10.61 -12.80
N LYS A 65 -4.32 -10.97 -14.07
CA LYS A 65 -4.47 -12.38 -14.46
C LYS A 65 -3.27 -13.22 -14.03
N ILE A 66 -2.05 -12.69 -14.21
CA ILE A 66 -0.82 -13.35 -13.72
C ILE A 66 -0.86 -13.44 -12.19
N ALA A 67 -1.30 -12.38 -11.52
CA ALA A 67 -1.44 -12.35 -10.07
C ALA A 67 -2.35 -13.48 -9.56
N CYS A 68 -3.53 -13.66 -10.15
CA CYS A 68 -4.48 -14.71 -9.79
C CYS A 68 -3.86 -16.11 -9.87
N ASP A 69 -3.14 -16.41 -10.97
CA ASP A 69 -2.46 -17.70 -11.13
C ASP A 69 -1.41 -17.97 -10.04
N PHE A 70 -0.68 -16.92 -9.62
CA PHE A 70 0.29 -17.06 -8.55
C PHE A 70 -0.37 -17.13 -7.16
N TRP A 71 -1.50 -16.45 -6.92
CA TRP A 71 -2.25 -16.55 -5.67
C TRP A 71 -2.79 -17.95 -5.42
N GLU A 72 -3.33 -18.59 -6.46
CA GLU A 72 -3.74 -20.00 -6.40
C GLU A 72 -2.57 -20.92 -6.04
N ARG A 73 -1.45 -20.80 -6.74
CA ARG A 73 -0.24 -21.58 -6.49
C ARG A 73 0.37 -21.34 -5.11
N ALA A 74 0.21 -20.13 -4.58
CA ALA A 74 0.68 -19.76 -3.24
C ALA A 74 -0.29 -20.17 -2.12
N GLY A 75 -1.50 -20.64 -2.47
CA GLY A 75 -2.54 -21.05 -1.51
C GLY A 75 -3.12 -19.88 -0.72
N VAL A 76 -3.21 -18.69 -1.32
CA VAL A 76 -3.73 -17.48 -0.68
C VAL A 76 -4.92 -16.84 -1.42
N ALA A 77 -5.34 -17.40 -2.55
CA ALA A 77 -6.41 -16.84 -3.39
C ALA A 77 -7.72 -16.67 -2.63
N ASP A 78 -8.05 -17.58 -1.72
CA ASP A 78 -9.24 -17.52 -0.86
C ASP A 78 -9.25 -16.31 0.10
N ARG A 79 -8.10 -15.68 0.32
CA ARG A 79 -7.94 -14.50 1.18
C ARG A 79 -8.00 -13.19 0.41
N ILE A 80 -7.90 -13.21 -0.93
CA ILE A 80 -7.74 -12.04 -1.77
C ILE A 80 -9.02 -11.79 -2.57
N ARG A 81 -9.49 -10.55 -2.54
CA ARG A 81 -10.54 -10.04 -3.42
C ARG A 81 -9.90 -9.02 -4.35
N LEU A 82 -10.08 -9.20 -5.66
CA LEU A 82 -9.57 -8.30 -6.69
C LEU A 82 -10.70 -7.41 -7.23
N GLU A 83 -10.43 -6.12 -7.34
CA GLU A 83 -11.27 -5.14 -8.02
C GLU A 83 -10.46 -4.50 -9.15
N ILE A 84 -10.93 -4.66 -10.40
CA ILE A 84 -10.28 -4.12 -11.60
C ILE A 84 -11.04 -2.87 -12.04
N ARG A 85 -10.64 -1.73 -11.49
CA ARG A 85 -11.17 -0.38 -11.76
C ARG A 85 -10.31 0.66 -11.03
N PRO A 86 -10.49 1.97 -11.30
CA PRO A 86 -9.81 3.01 -10.54
C PRO A 86 -9.95 2.80 -9.03
N ALA A 87 -8.82 2.73 -8.32
CA ALA A 87 -8.81 2.44 -6.88
C ALA A 87 -9.59 3.46 -6.07
N THR A 88 -9.64 4.72 -6.50
CA THR A 88 -10.46 5.77 -5.88
C THR A 88 -11.95 5.43 -5.86
N GLU A 89 -12.46 4.79 -6.91
CA GLU A 89 -13.87 4.35 -6.96
C GLU A 89 -14.11 3.20 -5.99
N THR A 90 -13.19 2.22 -5.98
CA THR A 90 -13.26 1.07 -5.06
C THR A 90 -13.22 1.53 -3.61
N LEU A 91 -12.26 2.41 -3.26
CA LEU A 91 -12.09 2.91 -1.90
C LEU A 91 -13.31 3.71 -1.41
N ARG A 92 -13.87 4.57 -2.26
CA ARG A 92 -15.09 5.34 -1.95
C ARG A 92 -16.34 4.47 -1.75
N ALA A 93 -16.39 3.32 -2.42
CA ALA A 93 -17.48 2.37 -2.27
C ALA A 93 -17.38 1.49 -1.01
N LEU A 94 -16.26 1.52 -0.29
CA LEU A 94 -16.10 0.82 0.98
C LEU A 94 -17.03 1.44 2.05
N PRO A 95 -17.50 0.63 3.00
CA PRO A 95 -18.28 1.13 4.12
C PRO A 95 -17.53 2.23 4.88
N GLU A 96 -18.28 3.18 5.42
CA GLU A 96 -17.75 4.15 6.35
C GLU A 96 -17.36 3.50 7.70
N GLY A 97 -16.42 4.12 8.42
CA GLY A 97 -15.96 3.64 9.72
C GLY A 97 -14.64 2.90 9.67
N GLU A 98 -14.17 2.47 10.80
CA GLU A 98 -12.82 1.92 11.02
C GLU A 98 -12.74 0.44 10.61
N THR A 99 -12.74 0.17 9.32
CA THR A 99 -12.83 -1.18 8.73
C THR A 99 -11.51 -1.71 8.20
N ILE A 100 -10.45 -0.88 8.13
CA ILE A 100 -9.12 -1.24 7.59
C ILE A 100 -8.10 -1.30 8.73
N ASP A 101 -7.34 -2.40 8.80
CA ASP A 101 -6.22 -2.56 9.73
C ASP A 101 -4.89 -2.14 9.10
N PHE A 102 -4.70 -2.52 7.83
CA PHE A 102 -3.44 -2.39 7.12
C PHE A 102 -3.67 -2.00 5.66
N ALA A 103 -2.87 -1.09 5.13
CA ALA A 103 -2.91 -0.74 3.73
C ALA A 103 -1.49 -0.63 3.14
N PHE A 104 -1.35 -1.04 1.88
CA PHE A 104 -0.14 -0.87 1.08
C PHE A 104 -0.49 -0.12 -0.21
N ILE A 105 0.27 0.93 -0.54
CA ILE A 105 0.03 1.79 -1.69
C ILE A 105 1.28 1.82 -2.56
N ASP A 106 1.17 1.22 -3.75
CA ASP A 106 2.20 1.21 -4.79
C ASP A 106 1.55 1.32 -6.18
N ALA A 107 1.03 2.48 -6.49
CA ALA A 107 0.30 2.79 -7.72
C ALA A 107 0.81 4.07 -8.37
N ASP A 108 -0.02 4.74 -9.16
CA ASP A 108 0.25 6.04 -9.76
C ASP A 108 0.45 7.12 -8.69
N LYS A 109 1.59 7.80 -8.75
CA LYS A 109 2.06 8.66 -7.66
C LYS A 109 1.22 9.92 -7.49
N VAL A 110 0.62 10.42 -8.55
CA VAL A 110 -0.25 11.61 -8.52
C VAL A 110 -1.51 11.43 -7.66
N ASN A 111 -1.98 10.20 -7.49
CA ASN A 111 -3.16 9.88 -6.69
C ASN A 111 -2.84 9.42 -5.25
N TYR A 112 -1.58 9.33 -4.85
CA TYR A 112 -1.19 8.87 -3.50
C TYR A 112 -1.89 9.63 -2.39
N ARG A 113 -2.03 10.96 -2.51
CA ARG A 113 -2.75 11.78 -1.52
C ARG A 113 -4.24 11.40 -1.45
N THR A 114 -4.87 11.14 -2.58
CA THR A 114 -6.27 10.72 -2.62
C THR A 114 -6.44 9.35 -1.96
N TYR A 115 -5.57 8.40 -2.29
CA TYR A 115 -5.58 7.08 -1.65
C TYR A 115 -5.36 7.17 -0.15
N TYR A 116 -4.44 8.04 0.29
CA TYR A 116 -4.20 8.30 1.70
C TYR A 116 -5.46 8.74 2.43
N GLU A 117 -6.15 9.77 1.95
CA GLU A 117 -7.35 10.31 2.61
C GLU A 117 -8.48 9.29 2.65
N GLU A 118 -8.74 8.59 1.54
CA GLU A 118 -9.80 7.58 1.48
C GLU A 118 -9.54 6.39 2.42
N ILE A 119 -8.29 5.97 2.52
CA ILE A 119 -7.89 4.87 3.42
C ILE A 119 -7.87 5.36 4.87
N LEU A 120 -7.28 6.53 5.15
CA LEU A 120 -7.19 7.07 6.51
C LEU A 120 -8.57 7.28 7.17
N ALA A 121 -9.57 7.70 6.38
CA ALA A 121 -10.95 7.82 6.85
C ALA A 121 -11.52 6.50 7.37
N ARG A 122 -11.06 5.37 6.81
CA ARG A 122 -11.51 4.01 7.13
C ARG A 122 -10.51 3.19 7.93
N LEU A 123 -9.34 3.73 8.19
CA LEU A 123 -8.29 3.07 8.98
C LEU A 123 -8.65 3.12 10.46
N ARG A 124 -8.56 2.00 11.16
CA ARG A 124 -8.77 1.98 12.62
C ARG A 124 -7.63 2.74 13.35
N PRO A 125 -7.84 3.16 14.61
CA PRO A 125 -6.74 3.60 15.48
C PRO A 125 -5.65 2.53 15.54
N ASN A 126 -4.38 2.95 15.51
CA ASN A 126 -3.21 2.07 15.38
C ASN A 126 -3.18 1.22 14.09
N GLY A 127 -4.04 1.49 13.12
CA GLY A 127 -3.90 0.94 11.77
C GLY A 127 -2.70 1.57 11.05
N LEU A 128 -2.21 0.90 10.02
CA LEU A 128 -1.00 1.27 9.31
C LEU A 128 -1.24 1.41 7.81
N ILE A 129 -0.79 2.50 7.22
CA ILE A 129 -0.62 2.67 5.78
C ILE A 129 0.88 2.61 5.49
N VAL A 130 1.27 1.86 4.48
CA VAL A 130 2.64 1.80 3.96
C VAL A 130 2.63 2.28 2.52
N PHE A 131 3.37 3.34 2.23
CA PHE A 131 3.58 3.83 0.87
C PHE A 131 4.92 3.36 0.34
N ASP A 132 4.94 2.92 -0.91
CA ASP A 132 6.17 2.54 -1.61
C ASP A 132 6.73 3.67 -2.46
N ASN A 133 8.02 3.56 -2.80
CA ASN A 133 8.81 4.45 -3.66
C ASN A 133 8.86 5.90 -3.17
N VAL A 134 8.86 6.12 -1.88
CA VAL A 134 8.84 7.48 -1.31
C VAL A 134 10.19 8.22 -1.43
N LEU A 135 11.26 7.51 -1.80
CA LEU A 135 12.56 8.10 -2.14
C LEU A 135 12.71 8.39 -3.64
N TRP A 136 11.97 7.68 -4.49
CA TRP A 136 11.91 7.85 -5.95
C TRP A 136 13.29 7.89 -6.60
N GLY A 137 14.14 6.89 -6.30
CA GLY A 137 15.52 6.81 -6.77
C GLY A 137 16.38 8.00 -6.34
N GLY A 138 16.04 8.65 -5.23
CA GLY A 138 16.68 9.88 -4.76
C GLY A 138 16.18 11.17 -5.43
N SER A 139 15.27 11.09 -6.39
CA SER A 139 14.76 12.27 -7.11
C SER A 139 14.00 13.24 -6.21
N VAL A 140 13.52 12.80 -5.05
CA VAL A 140 12.80 13.67 -4.10
C VAL A 140 13.67 14.79 -3.53
N VAL A 141 14.99 14.63 -3.46
CA VAL A 141 15.92 15.65 -2.97
C VAL A 141 16.54 16.52 -4.08
N ASP A 142 16.27 16.19 -5.34
CA ASP A 142 16.70 16.99 -6.49
C ASP A 142 15.64 18.03 -6.83
N GLU A 143 15.80 19.25 -6.32
CA GLU A 143 14.85 20.36 -6.57
C GLU A 143 14.67 20.69 -8.05
N SER A 144 15.64 20.38 -8.90
CA SER A 144 15.54 20.61 -10.36
C SER A 144 14.63 19.60 -11.05
N ASN A 145 14.37 18.45 -10.45
CA ASN A 145 13.47 17.43 -10.99
C ASN A 145 12.01 17.86 -10.76
N GLN A 146 11.39 18.36 -11.82
CA GLN A 146 10.01 18.85 -11.83
C GLN A 146 9.04 17.89 -12.51
N LYS A 147 9.38 16.60 -12.62
CA LYS A 147 8.45 15.58 -13.12
C LYS A 147 7.26 15.44 -12.18
N GLU A 148 6.09 15.20 -12.74
CA GLU A 148 4.82 15.15 -12.02
C GLU A 148 4.84 14.16 -10.85
N ASP A 149 5.31 12.92 -11.08
CA ASP A 149 5.44 11.91 -10.02
C ASP A 149 6.39 12.34 -8.90
N THR A 150 7.51 13.00 -9.24
CA THR A 150 8.48 13.48 -8.25
C THR A 150 7.87 14.57 -7.37
N ILE A 151 7.14 15.49 -7.98
CA ILE A 151 6.41 16.55 -7.26
C ILE A 151 5.35 15.95 -6.36
N ALA A 152 4.58 14.97 -6.87
CA ALA A 152 3.53 14.30 -6.12
C ALA A 152 4.07 13.58 -4.88
N ILE A 153 5.20 12.86 -5.01
CA ILE A 153 5.82 12.15 -3.87
C ILE A 153 6.36 13.13 -2.84
N ARG A 154 7.06 14.21 -3.25
CA ARG A 154 7.50 15.26 -2.30
C ARG A 154 6.31 15.82 -1.51
N ALA A 155 5.25 16.21 -2.24
CA ALA A 155 4.05 16.77 -1.64
C ALA A 155 3.38 15.78 -0.67
N LEU A 156 3.35 14.49 -0.99
CA LEU A 156 2.86 13.46 -0.09
C LEU A 156 3.72 13.35 1.17
N ASN A 157 5.05 13.25 1.01
CA ASN A 157 5.97 13.10 2.13
C ASN A 157 5.83 14.26 3.13
N ASP A 158 5.81 15.50 2.64
CA ASP A 158 5.66 16.70 3.45
C ASP A 158 4.26 16.75 4.11
N PHE A 159 3.24 16.39 3.37
CA PHE A 159 1.87 16.39 3.86
C PHE A 159 1.69 15.38 5.00
N VAL A 160 2.10 14.14 4.82
CA VAL A 160 1.98 13.09 5.83
C VAL A 160 2.83 13.39 7.06
N ALA A 161 4.05 13.92 6.88
CA ALA A 161 4.92 14.31 7.99
C ALA A 161 4.32 15.43 8.85
N SER A 162 3.50 16.29 8.27
CA SER A 162 2.83 17.41 8.98
C SER A 162 1.44 17.06 9.52
N ASP A 163 0.85 15.93 9.13
CA ASP A 163 -0.52 15.57 9.49
C ASP A 163 -0.63 15.14 10.96
N PRO A 164 -1.39 15.87 11.79
CA PRO A 164 -1.54 15.55 13.22
C PRO A 164 -2.32 14.26 13.48
N ARG A 165 -3.06 13.74 12.49
CA ARG A 165 -3.87 12.51 12.61
C ARG A 165 -3.02 11.25 12.65
N VAL A 166 -1.75 11.36 12.26
CA VAL A 166 -0.86 10.20 12.09
C VAL A 166 0.50 10.42 12.75
N GLU A 167 1.23 9.34 12.86
CA GLU A 167 2.66 9.28 13.15
C GLU A 167 3.32 8.51 12.01
N CYS A 168 4.39 9.05 11.46
CA CYS A 168 5.05 8.42 10.33
C CYS A 168 6.55 8.26 10.54
N VAL A 169 7.11 7.25 9.88
CA VAL A 169 8.55 7.00 9.79
C VAL A 169 8.90 6.51 8.39
N MET A 170 9.96 7.07 7.83
CA MET A 170 10.52 6.60 6.56
C MET A 170 11.59 5.54 6.82
N VAL A 171 11.48 4.40 6.15
CA VAL A 171 12.42 3.28 6.24
C VAL A 171 13.09 3.07 4.88
N PRO A 172 14.42 3.02 4.81
CA PRO A 172 15.15 2.87 3.54
C PRO A 172 15.22 1.39 3.11
N ILE A 173 14.05 0.78 2.89
CA ILE A 173 13.91 -0.55 2.30
C ILE A 173 13.56 -0.35 0.83
N ALA A 174 14.30 -0.98 -0.10
CA ALA A 174 14.18 -0.79 -1.54
C ALA A 174 14.20 0.72 -1.92
N ASP A 175 13.18 1.23 -2.58
CA ASP A 175 13.05 2.66 -2.96
C ASP A 175 12.36 3.52 -1.87
N GLY A 176 12.46 3.08 -0.62
CA GLY A 176 11.93 3.75 0.56
C GLY A 176 10.45 3.47 0.81
N LEU A 177 10.15 3.13 2.06
CA LEU A 177 8.78 2.96 2.56
C LEU A 177 8.44 4.06 3.57
N LEU A 178 7.27 4.69 3.42
CA LEU A 178 6.73 5.58 4.45
C LEU A 178 5.66 4.82 5.24
N LEU A 179 5.99 4.47 6.48
CA LEU A 179 5.06 3.85 7.42
C LEU A 179 4.26 4.94 8.12
N THR A 180 2.94 4.85 8.06
CA THR A 180 2.04 5.89 8.56
C THR A 180 0.96 5.26 9.44
N ARG A 181 1.09 5.43 10.77
CA ARG A 181 0.17 4.90 11.78
C ARG A 181 -0.90 5.93 12.12
N LYS A 182 -2.17 5.54 12.08
CA LYS A 182 -3.26 6.40 12.59
C LYS A 182 -3.20 6.50 14.10
N ARG A 183 -3.22 7.72 14.63
CA ARG A 183 -3.28 7.97 16.07
C ARG A 183 -4.64 7.58 16.64
N ALA A 184 -4.64 7.17 17.91
CA ALA A 184 -5.88 7.03 18.66
C ALA A 184 -6.44 8.41 19.06
N ALA A 185 -7.75 8.49 19.28
CA ALA A 185 -8.36 9.71 19.76
C ALA A 185 -7.75 10.12 21.12
N GLY A 186 -7.29 11.37 21.21
CA GLY A 186 -6.65 11.90 22.42
C GLY A 186 -5.16 11.58 22.58
N GLU A 187 -4.55 10.87 21.64
CA GLU A 187 -3.10 10.61 21.65
C GLU A 187 -2.33 11.91 21.32
N VAL A 188 -1.43 12.30 22.21
CA VAL A 188 -0.58 13.50 22.04
C VAL A 188 0.59 13.18 21.11
N ARG A 189 1.03 14.19 20.36
CA ARG A 189 2.19 14.09 19.44
C ARG A 189 3.51 14.00 20.21
#